data_c95d9553af605d868629b03743ecc509
#
_entry.id   c95d9553af605d868629b03743ecc509
#
_cell.length_a   1.000
_cell.length_b   1.000
_cell.length_c   1.000
_cell.angle_alpha   90.00
_cell.angle_beta   90.00
_cell.angle_gamma   90.00
#
_symmetry.space_group_name_H-M   'P 1'
#
loop_
_entity.id
_entity.type
_entity.pdbx_description
1 polymer ?
#
loop_
_entity_poly.entity_id
_entity_poly.type
_entity_poly.pdbx_seq_one_letter_code
_entity_poly.pdbx_strand_id
1 'polypeptide(L)'
;MLNLDFIYFVSTIVVLLVLLLVNMIKILREYERGVIFTLGRFDKVKGPGIIIVIPIIQQIVKVDLRTIVMDVPTQDVISYDNVSVKVNAVVYYRVVDPQKAIINVERFMDATSQLAQTTLRSVLGKHELDEMLSERD
;
A
#
# COMPACT_ATOMS: atom_id res chain seq x y z
N MET A 1 -46.62 -29.95 -11.82
CA MET A 1 -45.35 -30.67 -11.73
C MET A 1 -44.22 -29.81 -12.22
N LEU A 2 -43.16 -29.72 -11.44
CA LEU A 2 -41.93 -29.04 -11.86
C LEU A 2 -41.22 -29.94 -12.88
N ASN A 3 -40.91 -29.38 -14.04
CA ASN A 3 -40.13 -30.10 -15.04
C ASN A 3 -38.69 -30.24 -14.58
N LEU A 4 -38.04 -31.35 -14.96
CA LEU A 4 -36.64 -31.57 -14.68
C LEU A 4 -35.76 -30.40 -15.17
N ASP A 5 -36.06 -29.87 -16.32
CA ASP A 5 -35.36 -28.72 -16.90
C ASP A 5 -35.47 -27.47 -16.01
N PHE A 6 -36.63 -27.25 -15.43
CA PHE A 6 -36.86 -26.14 -14.50
C PHE A 6 -36.02 -26.32 -13.22
N ILE A 7 -35.97 -27.56 -12.71
CA ILE A 7 -35.18 -27.88 -11.51
C ILE A 7 -33.69 -27.64 -11.78
N TYR A 8 -33.17 -28.08 -12.91
CA TYR A 8 -31.78 -27.84 -13.31
C TYR A 8 -31.48 -26.35 -13.46
N PHE A 9 -32.40 -25.61 -14.07
CA PHE A 9 -32.29 -24.17 -14.26
C PHE A 9 -32.19 -23.43 -12.90
N VAL A 10 -33.10 -23.74 -11.98
CA VAL A 10 -33.12 -23.15 -10.64
C VAL A 10 -31.86 -23.54 -9.86
N SER A 11 -31.47 -24.81 -9.94
CA SER A 11 -30.23 -25.29 -9.28
C SER A 11 -28.99 -24.53 -9.76
N THR A 12 -28.88 -24.32 -11.06
CA THR A 12 -27.78 -23.58 -11.65
C THR A 12 -27.74 -22.14 -11.14
N ILE A 13 -28.91 -21.47 -11.10
CA ILE A 13 -29.00 -20.10 -10.58
C ILE A 13 -28.59 -20.04 -9.12
N VAL A 14 -29.01 -20.99 -8.29
CA VAL A 14 -28.66 -21.05 -6.87
C VAL A 14 -27.16 -21.21 -6.68
N VAL A 15 -26.53 -22.11 -7.45
CA VAL A 15 -25.08 -22.32 -7.39
C VAL A 15 -24.33 -21.06 -7.77
N LEU A 16 -24.73 -20.39 -8.85
CA LEU A 16 -24.11 -19.14 -9.28
C LEU A 16 -24.26 -18.04 -8.22
N LEU A 17 -25.44 -17.95 -7.61
CA LEU A 17 -25.71 -16.98 -6.55
C LEU A 17 -24.82 -17.22 -5.32
N VAL A 18 -24.67 -18.48 -4.91
CA VAL A 18 -23.82 -18.85 -3.78
C VAL A 18 -22.36 -18.52 -4.07
N LEU A 19 -21.87 -18.83 -5.27
CA LEU A 19 -20.51 -18.49 -5.67
C LEU A 19 -20.28 -16.97 -5.65
N LEU A 20 -21.26 -16.20 -6.13
CA LEU A 20 -21.18 -14.75 -6.10
C LEU A 20 -21.12 -14.23 -4.67
N LEU A 21 -21.96 -14.72 -3.78
CA LEU A 21 -21.98 -14.31 -2.37
C LEU A 21 -20.66 -14.62 -1.66
N VAL A 22 -20.08 -15.79 -1.92
CA VAL A 22 -18.79 -16.15 -1.34
C VAL A 22 -17.69 -15.22 -1.83
N ASN A 23 -17.71 -14.84 -3.10
CA ASN A 23 -16.73 -13.91 -3.66
C ASN A 23 -16.91 -12.47 -3.18
N MET A 24 -18.10 -12.10 -2.71
CA MET A 24 -18.36 -10.77 -2.16
C MET A 24 -17.73 -10.56 -0.80
N ILE A 25 -17.51 -11.65 -0.04
CA ILE A 25 -17.01 -11.56 1.33
C ILE A 25 -15.48 -11.43 1.29
N LYS A 26 -14.97 -10.36 1.90
CA LYS A 26 -13.53 -10.12 2.08
C LYS A 26 -13.25 -9.96 3.55
N ILE A 27 -12.09 -10.45 3.97
CA ILE A 27 -11.65 -10.35 5.34
C ILE A 27 -10.39 -9.49 5.37
N LEU A 28 -10.43 -8.43 6.17
CA LEU A 28 -9.30 -7.55 6.40
C LEU A 28 -8.73 -7.79 7.78
N ARG A 29 -7.42 -7.86 7.85
CA ARG A 29 -6.71 -7.98 9.13
C ARG A 29 -6.75 -6.64 9.87
N GLU A 30 -6.45 -6.69 11.19
CA GLU A 30 -6.53 -5.50 12.04
C GLU A 30 -5.64 -4.35 11.54
N TYR A 31 -4.50 -4.67 10.95
CA TYR A 31 -3.58 -3.68 10.40
C TYR A 31 -3.86 -3.32 8.94
N GLU A 32 -4.91 -3.90 8.35
CA GLU A 32 -5.27 -3.64 6.96
C GLU A 32 -6.49 -2.73 6.87
N ARG A 33 -6.52 -1.92 5.82
CA ARG A 33 -7.69 -1.11 5.45
C ARG A 33 -7.98 -1.34 3.99
N GLY A 34 -9.26 -1.40 3.65
CA GLY A 34 -9.71 -1.57 2.27
C GLY A 34 -10.22 -0.27 1.70
N VAL A 35 -9.55 0.24 0.68
CA VAL A 35 -10.05 1.39 -0.08
C VAL A 35 -10.96 0.86 -1.18
N ILE A 36 -12.24 1.22 -1.14
CA ILE A 36 -13.25 0.69 -2.03
C ILE A 36 -13.58 1.71 -3.11
N PHE A 37 -13.50 1.25 -4.36
CA PHE A 37 -13.87 2.04 -5.54
C PHE A 37 -15.12 1.43 -6.15
N THR A 38 -16.17 2.23 -6.30
CA THR A 38 -17.41 1.83 -6.93
C THR A 38 -17.47 2.44 -8.33
N LEU A 39 -17.55 1.59 -9.36
CA LEU A 39 -17.54 2.01 -10.77
C LEU A 39 -16.38 2.94 -11.11
N GLY A 40 -15.20 2.66 -10.56
CA GLY A 40 -13.99 3.44 -10.80
C GLY A 40 -13.85 4.69 -9.96
N ARG A 41 -14.83 5.00 -9.11
CA ARG A 41 -14.78 6.17 -8.22
C ARG A 41 -14.57 5.75 -6.78
N PHE A 42 -13.81 6.55 -6.04
CA PHE A 42 -13.67 6.34 -4.61
C PHE A 42 -15.03 6.36 -3.91
N ASP A 43 -15.28 5.32 -3.11
CA ASP A 43 -16.50 5.22 -2.32
C ASP A 43 -16.19 5.44 -0.84
N LYS A 44 -15.43 4.53 -0.22
CA LYS A 44 -15.12 4.61 1.21
C LYS A 44 -13.91 3.76 1.57
N VAL A 45 -13.42 3.96 2.79
CA VAL A 45 -12.39 3.13 3.40
C VAL A 45 -13.05 2.25 4.44
N LYS A 46 -12.87 0.93 4.32
CA LYS A 46 -13.39 -0.06 5.27
C LYS A 46 -12.33 -0.44 6.28
N GLY A 47 -12.75 -0.57 7.52
CA GLY A 47 -11.90 -1.02 8.61
C GLY A 47 -11.71 -2.54 8.65
N PRO A 48 -11.03 -3.06 9.70
CA PRO A 48 -10.76 -4.49 9.80
C PRO A 48 -12.04 -5.30 10.03
N GLY A 49 -11.96 -6.60 9.70
CA GLY A 49 -13.05 -7.53 9.87
C GLY A 49 -13.62 -7.98 8.55
N ILE A 50 -14.86 -8.47 8.60
CA ILE A 50 -15.56 -8.97 7.42
C ILE A 50 -16.22 -7.79 6.69
N ILE A 51 -15.91 -7.66 5.41
CA ILE A 51 -16.52 -6.64 4.55
C ILE A 51 -17.13 -7.30 3.32
N ILE A 52 -18.11 -6.62 2.73
CA ILE A 52 -18.81 -7.09 1.53
C ILE A 52 -18.44 -6.16 0.38
N VAL A 53 -17.93 -6.75 -0.70
CA VAL A 53 -17.54 -6.03 -1.93
C VAL A 53 -18.22 -6.69 -3.11
N ILE A 54 -18.93 -5.92 -3.91
CA ILE A 54 -19.61 -6.42 -5.13
C ILE A 54 -18.56 -6.61 -6.23
N PRO A 55 -18.30 -7.86 -6.70
CA PRO A 55 -17.10 -8.16 -7.50
C PRO A 55 -17.00 -7.39 -8.82
N ILE A 56 -18.13 -7.12 -9.50
CA ILE A 56 -18.12 -6.49 -10.82
C ILE A 56 -18.16 -4.96 -10.71
N ILE A 57 -18.89 -4.45 -9.73
CA ILE A 57 -19.17 -3.02 -9.57
C ILE A 57 -18.11 -2.36 -8.69
N GLN A 58 -17.67 -3.04 -7.66
CA GLN A 58 -16.73 -2.53 -6.67
C GLN A 58 -15.37 -3.22 -6.77
N GLN A 59 -14.34 -2.46 -6.46
CA GLN A 59 -12.98 -2.98 -6.36
C GLN A 59 -12.40 -2.58 -5.01
N ILE A 60 -11.56 -3.43 -4.45
CA ILE A 60 -10.91 -3.17 -3.18
C ILE A 60 -9.40 -3.13 -3.37
N VAL A 61 -8.76 -2.11 -2.79
CA VAL A 61 -7.31 -2.02 -2.68
C VAL A 61 -6.95 -2.10 -1.20
N LYS A 62 -6.20 -3.13 -0.83
CA LYS A 62 -5.78 -3.31 0.55
C LYS A 62 -4.54 -2.48 0.84
N VAL A 63 -4.57 -1.76 1.96
CA VAL A 63 -3.46 -0.92 2.42
C VAL A 63 -3.05 -1.38 3.81
N ASP A 64 -1.76 -1.65 3.98
CA ASP A 64 -1.19 -2.06 5.25
C ASP A 64 -0.80 -0.83 6.05
N LEU A 65 -1.29 -0.74 7.30
CA LEU A 65 -1.01 0.40 8.19
C LEU A 65 0.20 0.17 9.11
N ARG A 66 0.82 -1.00 9.04
CA ARG A 66 2.00 -1.27 9.85
C ARG A 66 3.18 -0.41 9.40
N THR A 67 4.05 -0.13 10.34
CA THR A 67 5.34 0.52 10.03
C THR A 67 6.17 -0.43 9.18
N ILE A 68 6.60 0.05 8.04
CA ILE A 68 7.40 -0.71 7.07
C ILE A 68 8.82 -0.18 7.07
N VAL A 69 9.78 -1.10 7.03
CA VAL A 69 11.20 -0.78 6.96
C VAL A 69 11.63 -0.83 5.50
N MET A 70 12.27 0.22 5.03
CA MET A 70 12.75 0.31 3.67
C MET A 70 14.23 0.66 3.68
N ASP A 71 15.03 -0.12 2.94
CA ASP A 71 16.43 0.19 2.73
C ASP A 71 16.57 1.23 1.64
N VAL A 72 17.27 2.32 1.95
CA VAL A 72 17.57 3.35 0.96
C VAL A 72 18.85 2.92 0.23
N PRO A 73 18.83 2.88 -1.12
CA PRO A 73 20.03 2.52 -1.89
C PRO A 73 21.22 3.41 -1.56
N THR A 74 22.41 2.84 -1.64
CA THR A 74 23.66 3.55 -1.37
C THR A 74 23.76 4.78 -2.27
N GLN A 75 24.09 5.93 -1.67
CA GLN A 75 24.26 7.20 -2.37
C GLN A 75 25.71 7.65 -2.31
N ASP A 76 26.21 8.16 -3.43
CA ASP A 76 27.51 8.82 -3.48
C ASP A 76 27.29 10.29 -3.15
N VAL A 77 27.90 10.75 -2.07
CA VAL A 77 27.75 12.11 -1.57
C VAL A 77 29.12 12.74 -1.40
N ILE A 78 29.25 14.01 -1.78
CA ILE A 78 30.44 14.80 -1.52
C ILE A 78 30.18 15.61 -0.25
N SER A 79 31.00 15.39 0.79
CA SER A 79 30.86 16.10 2.05
C SER A 79 31.27 17.56 1.89
N TYR A 80 30.96 18.37 2.91
CA TYR A 80 31.25 19.81 2.89
C TYR A 80 32.75 20.11 2.72
N ASP A 81 33.61 19.25 3.25
CA ASP A 81 35.09 19.37 3.13
C ASP A 81 35.62 18.63 1.89
N ASN A 82 34.76 18.38 0.91
CA ASN A 82 35.11 17.91 -0.43
C ASN A 82 35.61 16.46 -0.48
N VAL A 83 35.14 15.62 0.43
CA VAL A 83 35.49 14.20 0.48
C VAL A 83 34.29 13.40 -0.06
N SER A 84 34.53 12.52 -1.04
CA SER A 84 33.52 11.60 -1.57
C SER A 84 33.28 10.47 -0.59
N VAL A 85 32.01 10.25 -0.22
CA VAL A 85 31.61 9.17 0.66
C VAL A 85 30.40 8.44 0.09
N LYS A 86 30.28 7.16 0.43
CA LYS A 86 29.10 6.35 0.12
C LYS A 86 28.30 6.17 1.40
N VAL A 87 27.01 6.50 1.34
CA VAL A 87 26.12 6.42 2.49
C VAL A 87 24.88 5.64 2.15
N ASN A 88 24.36 4.91 3.12
CA ASN A 88 23.06 4.25 3.01
C ASN A 88 22.28 4.51 4.31
N ALA A 89 20.99 4.26 4.25
CA ALA A 89 20.12 4.47 5.39
C ALA A 89 18.96 3.49 5.36
N VAL A 90 18.28 3.37 6.49
CA VAL A 90 17.07 2.60 6.64
C VAL A 90 15.96 3.57 7.01
N VAL A 91 14.84 3.50 6.30
CA VAL A 91 13.69 4.37 6.52
C VAL A 91 12.53 3.55 7.06
N TYR A 92 11.91 4.05 8.11
CA TYR A 92 10.68 3.49 8.65
C TYR A 92 9.53 4.40 8.23
N TYR A 93 8.49 3.82 7.64
CA TYR A 93 7.32 4.60 7.27
C TYR A 93 6.05 3.80 7.50
N ARG A 94 4.92 4.49 7.59
CA ARG A 94 3.60 3.88 7.66
C ARG A 94 2.59 4.76 6.95
N VAL A 95 1.51 4.13 6.48
CA VAL A 95 0.40 4.85 5.87
C VAL A 95 -0.52 5.35 6.97
N VAL A 96 -0.77 6.65 7.01
CA VAL A 96 -1.68 7.29 7.98
C VAL A 96 -3.08 7.43 7.40
N ASP A 97 -3.16 7.80 6.12
CA ASP A 97 -4.43 7.97 5.41
C ASP A 97 -4.43 7.06 4.17
N PRO A 98 -5.13 5.91 4.23
CA PRO A 98 -5.15 4.97 3.10
C PRO A 98 -5.72 5.56 1.82
N GLN A 99 -6.73 6.40 1.93
CA GLN A 99 -7.33 7.06 0.76
C GLN A 99 -6.32 7.90 0.01
N LYS A 100 -5.60 8.76 0.72
CA LYS A 100 -4.60 9.64 0.11
C LYS A 100 -3.42 8.87 -0.45
N ALA A 101 -3.01 7.81 0.22
CA ALA A 101 -1.90 6.98 -0.25
C ALA A 101 -2.21 6.32 -1.59
N ILE A 102 -3.44 5.89 -1.81
CA ILE A 102 -3.84 5.20 -3.03
C ILE A 102 -4.26 6.19 -4.13
N ILE A 103 -5.00 7.24 -3.78
CA ILE A 103 -5.58 8.16 -4.78
C ILE A 103 -4.57 9.22 -5.23
N ASN A 104 -3.84 9.81 -4.30
CA ASN A 104 -2.97 10.94 -4.59
C ASN A 104 -1.58 10.55 -5.05
N VAL A 105 -1.13 9.33 -4.77
CA VAL A 105 0.21 8.86 -5.13
C VAL A 105 0.10 7.50 -5.79
N GLU A 106 0.50 7.42 -7.05
CA GLU A 106 0.45 6.16 -7.81
C GLU A 106 1.35 5.08 -7.21
N ARG A 107 2.57 5.46 -6.85
CA ARG A 107 3.57 4.54 -6.29
C ARG A 107 4.16 5.15 -5.02
N PHE A 108 3.39 5.11 -3.94
CA PHE A 108 3.82 5.76 -2.71
C PHE A 108 5.10 5.15 -2.13
N MET A 109 5.37 3.88 -2.34
CA MET A 109 6.61 3.26 -1.89
C MET A 109 7.82 3.82 -2.64
N ASP A 110 7.72 3.93 -3.97
CA ASP A 110 8.78 4.49 -4.79
C ASP A 110 8.99 5.97 -4.50
N ALA A 111 7.90 6.72 -4.32
CA ALA A 111 7.97 8.14 -3.96
C ALA A 111 8.66 8.34 -2.60
N THR A 112 8.35 7.52 -1.63
CA THR A 112 8.98 7.54 -0.30
C THR A 112 10.48 7.24 -0.41
N SER A 113 10.85 6.23 -1.20
CA SER A 113 12.23 5.87 -1.41
C SER A 113 13.02 7.00 -2.06
N GLN A 114 12.47 7.63 -3.10
CA GLN A 114 13.13 8.74 -3.78
C GLN A 114 13.27 9.96 -2.88
N LEU A 115 12.24 10.27 -2.10
CA LEU A 115 12.30 11.35 -1.13
C LEU A 115 13.37 11.10 -0.07
N ALA A 116 13.47 9.87 0.42
CA ALA A 116 14.48 9.49 1.40
C ALA A 116 15.88 9.62 0.83
N GLN A 117 16.11 9.18 -0.41
CA GLN A 117 17.39 9.30 -1.08
C GLN A 117 17.79 10.77 -1.27
N THR A 118 16.87 11.61 -1.71
CA THR A 118 17.08 13.03 -1.91
C THR A 118 17.38 13.74 -0.60
N THR A 119 16.63 13.42 0.45
CA THR A 119 16.82 14.01 1.78
C THR A 119 18.15 13.60 2.36
N LEU A 120 18.52 12.32 2.27
CA LEU A 120 19.80 11.83 2.74
C LEU A 120 20.96 12.56 2.06
N ARG A 121 20.90 12.64 0.74
CA ARG A 121 21.93 13.33 -0.04
C ARG A 121 22.03 14.81 0.31
N SER A 122 20.89 15.49 0.43
CA SER A 122 20.81 16.91 0.76
C SER A 122 21.36 17.21 2.16
N VAL A 123 20.96 16.41 3.15
CA VAL A 123 21.40 16.61 4.54
C VAL A 123 22.88 16.32 4.70
N LEU A 124 23.35 15.20 4.17
CA LEU A 124 24.74 14.78 4.32
C LEU A 124 25.70 15.65 3.53
N GLY A 125 25.27 16.20 2.39
CA GLY A 125 26.09 17.12 1.59
C GLY A 125 26.36 18.45 2.27
N LYS A 126 25.61 18.79 3.31
CA LYS A 126 25.81 20.03 4.11
C LYS A 126 26.72 19.83 5.33
N HIS A 127 27.09 18.59 5.64
CA HIS A 127 27.88 18.26 6.81
C HIS A 127 29.34 17.96 6.43
N GLU A 128 30.26 18.24 7.34
CA GLU A 128 31.62 17.79 7.19
C GLU A 128 31.72 16.29 7.52
N LEU A 129 32.75 15.64 7.00
CA LEU A 129 32.95 14.20 7.19
C LEU A 129 33.01 13.82 8.66
N ASP A 130 33.71 14.62 9.49
CA ASP A 130 33.80 14.37 10.91
C ASP A 130 32.46 14.44 11.62
N GLU A 131 31.59 15.35 11.23
CA GLU A 131 30.24 15.45 11.75
C GLU A 131 29.43 14.20 11.41
N MET A 132 29.52 13.71 10.17
CA MET A 132 28.83 12.51 9.75
C MET A 132 29.30 11.29 10.54
N LEU A 133 30.58 11.17 10.83
CA LEU A 133 31.13 10.06 11.59
C LEU A 133 30.73 10.11 13.06
N SER A 134 30.57 11.30 13.64
CA SER A 134 30.17 11.46 15.04
C SER A 134 28.67 11.30 15.25
N GLU A 135 27.86 11.62 14.27
CA GLU A 135 26.38 11.57 14.32
C GLU A 135 25.78 10.28 13.77
N ARG A 136 26.60 9.30 13.50
CA ARG A 136 26.25 8.07 12.79
C ARG A 136 25.37 7.11 13.58
N ASP A 137 25.23 7.30 14.86
CA ASP A 137 24.39 6.50 15.74
C ASP A 137 22.88 6.92 15.64
#